data_44107f34f30c4eb09e17c549fd2faea2
#
_entry.id   44107f34f30c4eb09e17c549fd2faea2
#
_cell.length_a   1.000
_cell.length_b   1.000
_cell.length_c   1.000
_cell.angle_alpha   90.00
_cell.angle_beta   90.00
_cell.angle_gamma   90.00
#
_symmetry.space_group_name_H-M   'P 1'
#
loop_
_entity.id
_entity.type
_entity.pdbx_description
1 polymer ?
#
loop_
_entity_poly.entity_id
_entity_poly.type
_entity_poly.pdbx_seq_one_letter_code
_entity_poly.pdbx_strand_id
1 'polypeptide(L)'
;MKEVYGSLGSSGKFLESTPYAPNSPYSSSKAASDHLVRAWHHTYGMNMVTTNCSNNYGPYQFPEKLLPLLINNCTQNLPIPVYGDGENIRNWLFVEDHCEALDCVFHEVYTGETYNIGGCNEWNNIDIVRYL
;
A
#
# COMPACT_ATOMS: atom_id res chain seq x y z
N MET A 1 1.57 0.75 -3.17
CA MET A 1 1.66 1.69 -4.33
C MET A 1 2.78 2.73 -4.17
N LYS A 2 2.77 3.60 -3.17
CA LYS A 2 3.78 4.68 -3.02
C LYS A 2 5.24 4.18 -3.00
N GLU A 3 5.48 2.98 -2.50
CA GLU A 3 6.81 2.37 -2.45
C GLU A 3 7.43 2.20 -3.84
N VAL A 4 6.67 1.78 -4.82
CA VAL A 4 7.19 1.49 -6.17
C VAL A 4 7.03 2.67 -7.13
N TYR A 5 5.90 3.40 -7.05
CA TYR A 5 5.63 4.53 -7.93
C TYR A 5 6.24 5.85 -7.48
N GLY A 6 6.71 5.94 -6.22
CA GLY A 6 7.30 7.17 -5.67
C GLY A 6 6.28 8.14 -5.11
N SER A 7 6.40 9.42 -5.43
CA SER A 7 5.55 10.49 -4.89
C SER A 7 4.65 11.09 -5.97
N LEU A 8 3.37 11.26 -5.66
CA LEU A 8 2.49 12.12 -6.43
C LEU A 8 2.77 13.59 -6.11
N GLY A 9 2.47 14.47 -7.06
CA GLY A 9 2.40 15.91 -6.81
C GLY A 9 1.19 16.27 -5.91
N SER A 10 0.69 17.50 -6.08
CA SER A 10 -0.47 18.00 -5.31
C SER A 10 -1.80 17.35 -5.68
N SER A 11 -1.87 16.60 -6.77
CA SER A 11 -3.08 15.92 -7.24
C SER A 11 -2.71 14.74 -8.14
N GLY A 12 -3.68 13.85 -8.38
CA GLY A 12 -3.55 12.71 -9.28
C GLY A 12 -3.67 11.37 -8.56
N LYS A 13 -3.55 10.30 -9.35
CA LYS A 13 -3.58 8.91 -8.86
C LYS A 13 -2.45 8.13 -9.52
N PHE A 14 -1.93 7.12 -8.84
CA PHE A 14 -1.07 6.13 -9.47
C PHE A 14 -1.92 5.23 -10.37
N LEU A 15 -1.49 5.10 -11.61
CA LEU A 15 -2.04 4.16 -12.59
C LEU A 15 -1.03 3.02 -12.78
N GLU A 16 -1.47 1.92 -13.32
CA GLU A 16 -0.61 0.77 -13.66
C GLU A 16 0.44 1.15 -14.71
N SER A 17 0.15 2.15 -15.53
CA SER A 17 1.07 2.75 -16.50
C SER A 17 2.05 3.77 -15.90
N THR A 18 1.91 4.12 -14.62
CA THR A 18 2.83 5.06 -13.97
C THR A 18 4.23 4.45 -13.86
N PRO A 19 5.28 5.13 -14.32
CA PRO A 19 6.64 4.63 -14.18
C PRO A 19 7.05 4.44 -12.72
N TYR A 20 7.80 3.39 -12.42
CA TYR A 20 8.37 3.18 -11.10
C TYR A 20 9.45 4.22 -10.80
N ALA A 21 9.36 4.85 -9.63
CA ALA A 21 10.28 5.88 -9.16
C ALA A 21 10.52 5.74 -7.64
N PRO A 22 11.08 4.61 -7.17
CA PRO A 22 11.26 4.34 -5.74
C PRO A 22 12.26 5.32 -5.11
N ASN A 23 11.92 5.87 -3.94
CA ASN A 23 12.69 6.92 -3.26
C ASN A 23 13.49 6.46 -2.04
N SER A 24 13.60 5.14 -1.82
CA SER A 24 14.41 4.57 -0.73
C SER A 24 14.98 3.20 -1.10
N PRO A 25 16.05 2.71 -0.42
CA PRO A 25 16.55 1.36 -0.65
C PRO A 25 15.48 0.27 -0.48
N TYR A 26 14.62 0.39 0.53
CA TYR A 26 13.48 -0.51 0.73
C TYR A 26 12.51 -0.45 -0.47
N SER A 27 12.11 0.74 -0.88
CA SER A 27 11.22 0.94 -2.04
C SER A 27 11.83 0.38 -3.33
N SER A 28 13.14 0.55 -3.52
CA SER A 28 13.87 0.01 -4.66
C SER A 28 13.88 -1.52 -4.65
N SER A 29 14.02 -2.16 -3.49
CA SER A 29 13.94 -3.63 -3.39
C SER A 29 12.55 -4.16 -3.76
N LYS A 30 11.49 -3.43 -3.40
CA LYS A 30 10.12 -3.77 -3.81
C LYS A 30 9.90 -3.62 -5.32
N ALA A 31 10.35 -2.51 -5.90
CA ALA A 31 10.29 -2.30 -7.36
C ALA A 31 11.10 -3.37 -8.12
N ALA A 32 12.27 -3.74 -7.61
CA ALA A 32 13.08 -4.81 -8.18
C ALA A 32 12.35 -6.16 -8.16
N SER A 33 11.63 -6.46 -7.08
CA SER A 33 10.79 -7.68 -6.98
C SER A 33 9.73 -7.71 -8.08
N ASP A 34 9.01 -6.61 -8.29
CA ASP A 34 7.98 -6.53 -9.33
C ASP A 34 8.60 -6.67 -10.74
N HIS A 35 9.75 -6.06 -10.99
CA HIS A 35 10.48 -6.23 -12.25
C HIS A 35 10.93 -7.67 -12.47
N LEU A 36 11.34 -8.39 -11.43
CA LEU A 36 11.70 -9.81 -11.52
C LEU A 36 10.47 -10.66 -11.89
N VAL A 37 9.32 -10.46 -11.24
CA VAL A 37 8.07 -11.15 -11.58
C VAL A 37 7.73 -10.94 -13.05
N ARG A 38 7.76 -9.69 -13.52
CA ARG A 38 7.51 -9.37 -14.92
C ARG A 38 8.52 -10.06 -15.86
N ALA A 39 9.81 -10.05 -15.51
CA ALA A 39 10.87 -10.68 -16.32
C ALA A 39 10.68 -12.20 -16.44
N TRP A 40 10.31 -12.87 -15.34
CA TRP A 40 10.00 -14.31 -15.33
C TRP A 40 8.80 -14.65 -16.20
N HIS A 41 7.74 -13.85 -16.15
CA HIS A 41 6.60 -14.01 -17.06
C HIS A 41 7.05 -13.92 -18.53
N HIS A 42 7.76 -12.85 -18.90
CA HIS A 42 8.17 -12.62 -20.29
C HIS A 42 9.19 -13.63 -20.80
N THR A 43 10.10 -14.09 -19.95
CA THR A 43 11.19 -15.00 -20.37
C THR A 43 10.73 -16.45 -20.44
N TYR A 44 9.90 -16.88 -19.49
CA TYR A 44 9.57 -18.29 -19.30
C TYR A 44 8.08 -18.59 -19.49
N GLY A 45 7.26 -17.61 -19.78
CA GLY A 45 5.80 -17.77 -19.93
C GLY A 45 5.09 -18.18 -18.63
N MET A 46 5.67 -17.87 -17.48
CA MET A 46 5.06 -18.23 -16.19
C MET A 46 3.77 -17.46 -15.97
N ASN A 47 2.76 -18.15 -15.43
CA ASN A 47 1.48 -17.54 -15.07
C ASN A 47 1.65 -16.71 -13.79
N MET A 48 1.87 -15.42 -13.96
CA MET A 48 2.16 -14.46 -12.88
C MET A 48 1.40 -13.17 -13.08
N VAL A 49 1.02 -12.53 -11.97
CA VAL A 49 0.49 -11.16 -11.90
C VAL A 49 1.20 -10.40 -10.80
N THR A 50 1.25 -9.07 -10.91
CA THR A 50 1.74 -8.18 -9.85
C THR A 50 0.59 -7.39 -9.29
N THR A 51 0.47 -7.32 -7.96
CA THR A 51 -0.51 -6.45 -7.29
C THR A 51 0.19 -5.41 -6.43
N ASN A 52 -0.19 -4.15 -6.60
CA ASN A 52 0.26 -3.04 -5.77
C ASN A 52 -0.90 -2.52 -4.92
N CYS A 53 -0.86 -2.75 -3.61
CA CYS A 53 -1.91 -2.29 -2.72
C CYS A 53 -1.59 -0.97 -2.01
N SER A 54 -2.62 -0.30 -1.51
CA SER A 54 -2.50 0.79 -0.56
C SER A 54 -2.25 0.28 0.87
N ASN A 55 -2.24 1.17 1.86
CA ASN A 55 -1.99 0.76 3.25
C ASN A 55 -3.15 -0.07 3.79
N ASN A 56 -2.88 -1.31 4.15
CA ASN A 56 -3.90 -2.17 4.75
C ASN A 56 -4.11 -1.83 6.23
N TYR A 57 -5.34 -2.01 6.69
CA TYR A 57 -5.70 -1.98 8.10
C TYR A 57 -6.78 -3.04 8.40
N GLY A 58 -6.89 -3.44 9.65
CA GLY A 58 -7.92 -4.37 10.08
C GLY A 58 -7.48 -5.26 11.24
N PRO A 59 -8.30 -6.27 11.59
CA PRO A 59 -7.98 -7.23 12.63
C PRO A 59 -6.62 -7.90 12.44
N TYR A 60 -5.96 -8.20 13.55
CA TYR A 60 -4.66 -8.89 13.59
C TYR A 60 -3.49 -8.13 12.92
N GLN A 61 -3.67 -6.84 12.60
CA GLN A 61 -2.55 -6.03 12.11
C GLN A 61 -1.44 -5.94 13.16
N PHE A 62 -0.19 -6.02 12.71
CA PHE A 62 0.98 -6.01 13.58
C PHE A 62 1.02 -4.75 14.47
N PRO A 63 1.24 -4.88 15.80
CA PRO A 63 1.04 -3.79 16.79
C PRO A 63 1.91 -2.55 16.57
N GLU A 64 3.05 -2.66 15.88
CA GLU A 64 3.94 -1.51 15.58
C GLU A 64 3.44 -0.65 14.41
N LYS A 65 2.41 -1.09 13.69
CA LYS A 65 1.83 -0.30 12.61
C LYS A 65 1.00 0.85 13.17
N LEU A 66 0.84 1.91 12.35
CA LEU A 66 0.26 3.18 12.81
C LEU A 66 -1.08 2.99 13.54
N LEU A 67 -2.08 2.38 12.92
CA LEU A 67 -3.41 2.28 13.50
C LEU A 67 -3.46 1.44 14.79
N PRO A 68 -2.91 0.22 14.85
CA PRO A 68 -2.86 -0.53 16.10
C PRO A 68 -2.08 0.20 17.22
N LEU A 69 -0.97 0.86 16.88
CA LEU A 69 -0.20 1.64 17.84
C LEU A 69 -1.01 2.81 18.42
N LEU A 70 -1.71 3.56 17.55
CA LEU A 70 -2.58 4.66 17.99
C LEU A 70 -3.68 4.15 18.92
N ILE A 71 -4.40 3.10 18.52
CA ILE A 71 -5.47 2.52 19.33
C ILE A 71 -4.95 2.05 20.68
N ASN A 72 -3.82 1.33 20.69
CA ASN A 72 -3.22 0.85 21.94
C ASN A 72 -2.81 2.01 22.87
N ASN A 73 -2.17 3.04 22.33
CA ASN A 73 -1.76 4.19 23.13
C ASN A 73 -2.97 4.99 23.64
N CYS A 74 -4.01 5.18 22.84
CA CYS A 74 -5.25 5.81 23.27
C CYS A 74 -5.90 5.04 24.43
N THR A 75 -6.02 3.73 24.33
CA THR A 75 -6.65 2.90 25.38
C THR A 75 -5.86 2.88 26.69
N GLN A 76 -4.55 3.11 26.63
CA GLN A 76 -3.67 3.14 27.81
C GLN A 76 -3.36 4.56 28.31
N ASN A 77 -3.94 5.59 27.69
CA ASN A 77 -3.62 7.01 27.95
C ASN A 77 -2.13 7.32 27.81
N LEU A 78 -1.46 6.68 26.83
CA LEU A 78 -0.06 6.92 26.50
C LEU A 78 0.08 8.00 25.42
N PRO A 79 1.23 8.70 25.37
CA PRO A 79 1.51 9.67 24.31
C PRO A 79 1.44 9.03 22.93
N ILE A 80 0.85 9.75 21.97
CA ILE A 80 0.76 9.33 20.58
C ILE A 80 1.95 9.95 19.82
N PRO A 81 2.84 9.12 19.22
CA PRO A 81 3.92 9.63 18.42
C PRO A 81 3.40 10.11 17.05
N VAL A 82 3.58 11.39 16.76
CA VAL A 82 3.34 11.95 15.42
C VAL A 82 4.68 12.20 14.75
N TYR A 83 4.93 11.55 13.61
CA TYR A 83 6.16 11.73 12.85
C TYR A 83 6.07 12.97 11.95
N GLY A 84 7.04 13.88 12.09
CA GLY A 84 7.06 15.15 11.36
C GLY A 84 5.88 16.05 11.75
N ASP A 85 5.27 16.67 10.77
CA ASP A 85 4.06 17.50 10.92
C ASP A 85 2.73 16.69 10.91
N GLY A 86 2.80 15.40 10.61
CA GLY A 86 1.63 14.53 10.49
C GLY A 86 0.81 14.73 9.21
N GLU A 87 1.25 15.59 8.28
CA GLU A 87 0.54 15.89 7.03
C GLU A 87 0.68 14.81 5.94
N ASN A 88 1.42 13.74 6.23
CA ASN A 88 1.55 12.62 5.31
C ASN A 88 0.20 11.97 5.00
N ILE A 89 -0.22 12.06 3.75
CA ILE A 89 -1.44 11.41 3.26
C ILE A 89 -1.17 9.92 3.04
N ARG A 90 -2.11 9.08 3.49
CA ARG A 90 -2.15 7.65 3.24
C ARG A 90 -3.52 7.25 2.73
N ASN A 91 -3.53 6.39 1.73
CA ASN A 91 -4.75 5.71 1.27
C ASN A 91 -4.88 4.41 2.06
N TRP A 92 -6.02 4.20 2.71
CA TRP A 92 -6.28 3.07 3.59
C TRP A 92 -7.25 2.09 2.96
N LEU A 93 -6.93 0.80 3.05
CA LEU A 93 -7.69 -0.30 2.48
C LEU A 93 -7.98 -1.31 3.59
N PHE A 94 -9.25 -1.63 3.81
CA PHE A 94 -9.63 -2.66 4.77
C PHE A 94 -9.12 -4.02 4.31
N VAL A 95 -8.60 -4.81 5.24
CA VAL A 95 -7.88 -6.05 4.88
C VAL A 95 -8.77 -7.09 4.20
N GLU A 96 -10.05 -7.18 4.57
CA GLU A 96 -10.98 -8.11 3.93
C GLU A 96 -11.28 -7.71 2.48
N ASP A 97 -11.50 -6.41 2.21
CA ASP A 97 -11.65 -5.89 0.84
C ASP A 97 -10.40 -6.18 -0.01
N HIS A 98 -9.22 -6.10 0.62
CA HIS A 98 -7.98 -6.48 -0.06
C HIS A 98 -7.93 -7.97 -0.38
N CYS A 99 -8.37 -8.84 0.53
CA CYS A 99 -8.45 -10.28 0.29
C CYS A 99 -9.43 -10.61 -0.84
N GLU A 100 -10.60 -9.98 -0.87
CA GLU A 100 -11.58 -10.14 -1.95
C GLU A 100 -11.00 -9.69 -3.30
N ALA A 101 -10.29 -8.55 -3.32
CA ALA A 101 -9.63 -8.08 -4.53
C ALA A 101 -8.53 -9.05 -5.01
N LEU A 102 -7.76 -9.64 -4.10
CA LEU A 102 -6.75 -10.65 -4.44
C LEU A 102 -7.40 -11.93 -4.99
N ASP A 103 -8.52 -12.36 -4.44
CA ASP A 103 -9.29 -13.51 -4.93
C ASP A 103 -9.80 -13.26 -6.35
N CYS A 104 -10.35 -12.06 -6.61
CA CYS A 104 -10.73 -11.62 -7.95
C CYS A 104 -9.54 -11.63 -8.92
N VAL A 105 -8.40 -11.06 -8.51
CA VAL A 105 -7.17 -11.08 -9.32
C VAL A 105 -6.71 -12.51 -9.60
N PHE A 106 -6.82 -13.42 -8.65
CA PHE A 106 -6.39 -14.80 -8.84
C PHE A 106 -7.24 -15.56 -9.87
N HIS A 107 -8.55 -15.28 -9.93
CA HIS A 107 -9.48 -16.04 -10.75
C HIS A 107 -9.88 -15.41 -12.09
N GLU A 108 -9.86 -14.06 -12.19
CA GLU A 108 -10.57 -13.37 -13.27
C GLU A 108 -9.71 -12.45 -14.13
N VAL A 109 -8.39 -12.33 -13.86
CA VAL A 109 -7.56 -11.35 -14.57
C VAL A 109 -6.57 -11.95 -15.54
N TYR A 110 -5.98 -11.09 -16.38
CA TYR A 110 -4.97 -11.47 -17.36
C TYR A 110 -3.60 -11.62 -16.69
N THR A 111 -2.90 -12.68 -17.05
CA THR A 111 -1.53 -12.93 -16.61
C THR A 111 -0.53 -11.97 -17.25
N GLY A 112 0.55 -11.67 -16.56
CA GLY A 112 1.58 -10.74 -17.02
C GLY A 112 1.29 -9.27 -16.71
N GLU A 113 0.09 -8.96 -16.24
CA GLU A 113 -0.35 -7.60 -15.95
C GLU A 113 -0.08 -7.18 -14.49
N THR A 114 -0.16 -5.87 -14.27
CA THR A 114 -0.08 -5.26 -12.94
C THR A 114 -1.43 -4.67 -12.58
N TYR A 115 -1.85 -4.84 -11.33
CA TYR A 115 -3.12 -4.32 -10.81
C TYR A 115 -2.91 -3.50 -9.54
N ASN A 116 -3.45 -2.28 -9.52
CA ASN A 116 -3.44 -1.42 -8.36
C ASN A 116 -4.71 -1.62 -7.53
N ILE A 117 -4.55 -1.98 -6.26
CA ILE A 117 -5.64 -2.22 -5.32
C ILE A 117 -5.64 -1.12 -4.26
N GLY A 118 -6.63 -0.23 -4.29
CA GLY A 118 -6.72 0.93 -3.40
C GLY A 118 -8.11 1.09 -2.78
N GLY A 119 -8.16 1.63 -1.55
CA GLY A 119 -9.41 1.80 -0.80
C GLY A 119 -10.18 3.08 -1.13
N CYS A 120 -9.67 3.97 -1.98
CA CYS A 120 -10.23 5.31 -2.21
C CYS A 120 -10.51 6.10 -0.92
N ASN A 121 -9.74 5.86 0.13
CA ASN A 121 -9.94 6.35 1.48
C ASN A 121 -8.63 7.02 1.96
N GLU A 122 -8.49 8.31 1.70
CA GLU A 122 -7.27 9.08 1.96
C GLU A 122 -7.42 9.92 3.23
N TRP A 123 -6.43 9.80 4.12
CA TRP A 123 -6.34 10.55 5.38
C TRP A 123 -4.94 11.07 5.61
N ASN A 124 -4.82 12.26 6.16
CA ASN A 124 -3.60 12.71 6.81
C ASN A 124 -3.40 11.94 8.12
N ASN A 125 -2.16 11.65 8.47
CA ASN A 125 -1.87 10.96 9.73
C ASN A 125 -2.37 11.76 10.94
N ILE A 126 -2.25 13.09 10.91
CA ILE A 126 -2.71 13.95 12.01
C ILE A 126 -4.24 13.93 12.17
N ASP A 127 -4.99 13.79 11.08
CA ASP A 127 -6.45 13.73 11.14
C ASP A 127 -6.94 12.40 11.72
N ILE A 128 -6.23 11.30 11.45
CA ILE A 128 -6.49 10.01 12.12
C ILE A 128 -6.26 10.13 13.63
N VAL A 129 -5.15 10.77 14.04
CA VAL A 129 -4.85 10.99 15.47
C VAL A 129 -5.91 11.83 16.17
N ARG A 130 -6.49 12.82 15.48
CA ARG A 130 -7.56 13.66 16.05
C ARG A 130 -8.92 12.95 16.09
N TYR A 131 -9.11 11.97 15.23
CA TYR A 131 -10.35 11.21 15.14
C TYR A 131 -10.46 10.15 16.27
N LEU A 132 -9.35 9.59 16.69
CA LEU A 132 -9.26 8.58 17.75
C LEU A 132 -9.24 9.21 19.14
#